data_cd34203e61fb4209a58ae7d4215b50f6
#
_entry.id   cd34203e61fb4209a58ae7d4215b50f6
#
_cell.length_a   1.000
_cell.length_b   1.000
_cell.length_c   1.000
_cell.angle_alpha   90.00
_cell.angle_beta   90.00
_cell.angle_gamma   90.00
#
_symmetry.space_group_name_H-M   'P 1'
#
loop_
_entity.id
_entity.type
_entity.pdbx_description
1 polymer ?
#
loop_
_entity_poly.entity_id
_entity_poly.type
_entity_poly.pdbx_seq_one_letter_code
_entity_poly.pdbx_strand_id
1 'polypeptide(L)'
;MHIWLKQIVVWIAANFGKDLVVAAKDWLQHKWRGLFASRNILVLGSKQTGKTSLFVLLRDGRPFEVVDGEIRAPNPTAAVAIVDKKFPLQHGNWLKLKRDVPGDLDLRATWAQTINDVRPQGIIYMLDGRLNDKQLRVETSMIRENVLRHYVDSLGELRTLHVFLNFADAWATSPTVVRSKVRVVTEELERVLDGSSALQHLRVGVSSTQLSPHKKSWEEATRAVYKFGADLAD
;
A
#
# COMPACT_ATOMS: atom_id res chain seq x y z
N MET A 1 -12.14 27.27 11.35
CA MET A 1 -11.31 27.94 10.32
C MET A 1 -10.65 29.13 10.99
N HIS A 2 -9.30 29.11 11.10
CA HIS A 2 -8.56 30.11 11.89
C HIS A 2 -8.69 31.53 11.31
N ILE A 3 -8.78 32.52 12.18
CA ILE A 3 -9.01 33.96 11.86
C ILE A 3 -7.98 34.51 10.83
N TRP A 4 -6.71 34.09 10.93
CA TRP A 4 -5.64 34.50 10.02
C TRP A 4 -5.83 34.02 8.55
N LEU A 5 -6.50 32.88 8.33
CA LEU A 5 -6.83 32.40 6.98
C LEU A 5 -7.85 33.30 6.28
N LYS A 6 -8.83 33.78 7.04
CA LYS A 6 -9.79 34.79 6.50
C LYS A 6 -9.08 36.07 6.10
N GLN A 7 -8.11 36.51 6.90
CA GLN A 7 -7.33 37.73 6.60
C GLN A 7 -6.47 37.57 5.33
N ILE A 8 -5.83 36.41 5.12
CA ILE A 8 -5.07 36.13 3.90
C ILE A 8 -5.99 36.11 2.67
N VAL A 9 -7.14 35.45 2.74
CA VAL A 9 -8.11 35.40 1.63
C VAL A 9 -8.62 36.80 1.30
N VAL A 10 -8.95 37.61 2.29
CA VAL A 10 -9.40 39.00 2.11
C VAL A 10 -8.28 39.85 1.49
N TRP A 11 -7.04 39.69 1.94
CA TRP A 11 -5.89 40.41 1.40
C TRP A 11 -5.62 40.05 -0.08
N ILE A 12 -5.68 38.74 -0.44
CA ILE A 12 -5.56 38.30 -1.83
C ILE A 12 -6.68 38.85 -2.69
N ALA A 13 -7.93 38.83 -2.19
CA ALA A 13 -9.08 39.36 -2.90
C ALA A 13 -8.96 40.86 -3.19
N ALA A 14 -8.44 41.63 -2.25
CA ALA A 14 -8.27 43.07 -2.38
C ALA A 14 -7.17 43.46 -3.38
N ASN A 15 -6.13 42.63 -3.52
CA ASN A 15 -4.95 42.99 -4.31
C ASN A 15 -4.87 42.32 -5.70
N PHE A 16 -5.55 41.19 -5.91
CA PHE A 16 -5.35 40.36 -7.10
C PHE A 16 -6.63 39.96 -7.86
N GLY A 17 -7.81 40.40 -7.41
CA GLY A 17 -9.09 40.15 -8.07
C GLY A 17 -9.75 38.81 -7.71
N LYS A 18 -11.05 38.71 -8.05
CA LYS A 18 -11.90 37.57 -7.62
C LYS A 18 -11.48 36.22 -8.18
N ASP A 19 -10.97 36.19 -9.39
CA ASP A 19 -10.59 34.92 -10.06
C ASP A 19 -9.37 34.26 -9.40
N LEU A 20 -8.43 35.07 -8.92
CA LEU A 20 -7.27 34.57 -8.17
C LEU A 20 -7.66 34.08 -6.78
N VAL A 21 -8.71 34.65 -6.19
CA VAL A 21 -9.26 34.18 -4.90
C VAL A 21 -9.93 32.82 -5.05
N VAL A 22 -10.65 32.59 -6.15
CA VAL A 22 -11.27 31.28 -6.44
C VAL A 22 -10.18 30.25 -6.68
N ALA A 23 -9.20 30.55 -7.51
CA ALA A 23 -8.07 29.66 -7.76
C ALA A 23 -7.23 29.38 -6.49
N ALA A 24 -6.97 30.40 -5.67
CA ALA A 24 -6.27 30.23 -4.41
C ALA A 24 -7.10 29.46 -3.35
N LYS A 25 -8.42 29.63 -3.35
CA LYS A 25 -9.33 28.87 -2.48
C LYS A 25 -9.38 27.40 -2.91
N ASP A 26 -9.48 27.11 -4.19
CA ASP A 26 -9.48 25.75 -4.71
C ASP A 26 -8.12 25.09 -4.49
N TRP A 27 -7.02 25.79 -4.73
CA TRP A 27 -5.67 25.33 -4.42
C TRP A 27 -5.47 25.06 -2.93
N LEU A 28 -5.93 25.99 -2.05
CA LEU A 28 -5.91 25.81 -0.60
C LEU A 28 -6.81 24.65 -0.17
N GLN A 29 -8.01 24.51 -0.71
CA GLN A 29 -8.90 23.38 -0.39
C GLN A 29 -8.30 22.05 -0.83
N HIS A 30 -7.70 21.97 -2.03
CA HIS A 30 -6.97 20.78 -2.47
C HIS A 30 -5.78 20.47 -1.57
N LYS A 31 -4.97 21.48 -1.26
CA LYS A 31 -3.80 21.32 -0.38
C LYS A 31 -4.19 20.96 1.05
N TRP A 32 -5.31 21.55 1.57
CA TRP A 32 -5.81 21.23 2.90
C TRP A 32 -6.48 19.85 2.98
N ARG A 33 -7.24 19.46 1.96
CA ARG A 33 -7.75 18.07 1.86
C ARG A 33 -6.60 17.06 1.80
N GLY A 34 -5.55 17.33 1.05
CA GLY A 34 -4.35 16.51 1.01
C GLY A 34 -3.56 16.49 2.32
N LEU A 35 -3.45 17.61 3.04
CA LEU A 35 -2.74 17.72 4.32
C LEU A 35 -3.39 16.91 5.45
N PHE A 36 -4.70 16.65 5.38
CA PHE A 36 -5.45 15.97 6.43
C PHE A 36 -6.05 14.62 6.01
N ALA A 37 -6.06 14.29 4.72
CA ALA A 37 -6.55 13.01 4.23
C ALA A 37 -5.48 11.92 4.42
N SER A 38 -5.41 11.36 5.63
CA SER A 38 -4.68 10.12 5.82
C SER A 38 -5.56 8.93 5.46
N ARG A 39 -5.10 8.12 4.52
CA ARG A 39 -5.78 6.89 4.12
C ARG A 39 -5.26 5.72 4.96
N ASN A 40 -6.17 5.01 5.62
CA ASN A 40 -5.80 3.81 6.34
C ASN A 40 -5.43 2.70 5.35
N ILE A 41 -4.28 2.08 5.56
CA ILE A 41 -3.82 0.95 4.75
C ILE A 41 -3.43 -0.22 5.64
N LEU A 42 -3.48 -1.43 5.07
CA LEU A 42 -2.87 -2.62 5.61
C LEU A 42 -1.91 -3.24 4.61
N VAL A 43 -0.86 -3.88 5.12
CA VAL A 43 0.03 -4.74 4.35
C VAL A 43 -0.21 -6.17 4.82
N LEU A 44 -0.72 -7.02 3.93
CA LEU A 44 -1.06 -8.40 4.19
C LEU A 44 -0.22 -9.34 3.30
N GLY A 45 -0.28 -10.62 3.55
CA GLY A 45 0.42 -11.67 2.79
C GLY A 45 0.96 -12.76 3.69
N SER A 46 1.33 -13.89 3.13
CA SER A 46 1.85 -15.06 3.83
C SER A 46 3.16 -14.76 4.58
N LYS A 47 3.59 -15.68 5.41
CA LYS A 47 4.88 -15.59 6.11
C LYS A 47 6.03 -15.45 5.10
N GLN A 48 7.04 -14.67 5.45
CA GLN A 48 8.26 -14.47 4.67
C GLN A 48 8.07 -13.85 3.26
N THR A 49 6.93 -13.19 2.99
CA THR A 49 6.71 -12.47 1.73
C THR A 49 7.33 -11.08 1.67
N GLY A 50 8.02 -10.63 2.72
CA GLY A 50 8.70 -9.32 2.77
C GLY A 50 7.85 -8.17 3.31
N LYS A 51 6.72 -8.45 3.98
CA LYS A 51 5.87 -7.41 4.61
C LYS A 51 6.64 -6.50 5.55
N THR A 52 7.36 -7.09 6.51
CA THR A 52 8.14 -6.33 7.50
C THR A 52 9.25 -5.52 6.81
N SER A 53 9.90 -6.06 5.77
CA SER A 53 10.87 -5.32 4.97
C SER A 53 10.25 -4.14 4.23
N LEU A 54 9.04 -4.32 3.66
CA LEU A 54 8.30 -3.22 3.03
C LEU A 54 7.91 -2.17 4.07
N PHE A 55 7.50 -2.59 5.25
CA PHE A 55 7.19 -1.70 6.36
C PHE A 55 8.42 -0.87 6.79
N VAL A 56 9.58 -1.52 6.96
CA VAL A 56 10.83 -0.84 7.32
C VAL A 56 11.28 0.10 6.20
N LEU A 57 11.10 -0.31 4.92
CA LEU A 57 11.34 0.56 3.77
C LEU A 57 10.49 1.84 3.84
N LEU A 58 9.21 1.71 4.15
CA LEU A 58 8.32 2.87 4.29
C LEU A 58 8.72 3.76 5.47
N ARG A 59 9.12 3.17 6.59
CA ARG A 59 9.49 3.89 7.81
C ARG A 59 10.84 4.61 7.69
N ASP A 60 11.85 3.91 7.17
CA ASP A 60 13.26 4.29 7.27
C ASP A 60 13.89 4.61 5.90
N GLY A 61 13.14 4.43 4.81
CA GLY A 61 13.62 4.61 3.44
C GLY A 61 14.57 3.49 2.96
N ARG A 62 14.65 2.38 3.69
CA ARG A 62 15.44 1.18 3.36
C ARG A 62 14.76 -0.07 3.92
N PRO A 63 14.82 -1.24 3.25
CA PRO A 63 14.05 -2.44 3.63
C PRO A 63 14.77 -3.34 4.66
N PHE A 64 15.77 -2.83 5.37
CA PHE A 64 16.61 -3.57 6.30
C PHE A 64 16.98 -2.72 7.52
N GLU A 65 17.38 -3.38 8.57
CA GLU A 65 17.93 -2.76 9.78
C GLU A 65 19.45 -2.79 9.74
N VAL A 66 20.09 -1.83 10.41
CA VAL A 66 21.54 -1.82 10.61
C VAL A 66 21.77 -1.97 12.11
N VAL A 67 22.35 -3.10 12.49
CA VAL A 67 22.68 -3.43 13.88
C VAL A 67 24.19 -3.68 13.95
N ASP A 68 24.89 -2.95 14.77
CA ASP A 68 26.34 -3.02 14.94
C ASP A 68 27.13 -2.88 13.59
N GLY A 69 26.58 -2.07 12.67
CA GLY A 69 27.18 -1.86 11.34
C GLY A 69 26.85 -2.95 10.30
N GLU A 70 26.16 -4.00 10.69
CA GLU A 70 25.73 -5.09 9.81
C GLU A 70 24.31 -4.90 9.29
N ILE A 71 24.08 -5.25 8.02
CA ILE A 71 22.74 -5.29 7.42
C ILE A 71 22.06 -6.57 7.85
N ARG A 72 20.89 -6.42 8.48
CA ARG A 72 20.06 -7.55 8.93
C ARG A 72 18.64 -7.44 8.39
N ALA A 73 18.02 -8.60 8.15
CA ALA A 73 16.59 -8.67 7.90
C ALA A 73 15.83 -8.17 9.12
N PRO A 74 14.76 -7.40 8.94
CA PRO A 74 13.89 -7.04 10.05
C PRO A 74 13.32 -8.30 10.73
N ASN A 75 13.18 -8.26 12.04
CA ASN A 75 12.58 -9.36 12.77
C ASN A 75 11.15 -9.64 12.29
N PRO A 76 10.78 -10.91 12.08
CA PRO A 76 9.42 -11.27 11.71
C PRO A 76 8.41 -10.79 12.75
N THR A 77 7.27 -10.31 12.27
CA THR A 77 6.17 -9.89 13.14
C THR A 77 5.51 -11.12 13.76
N ALA A 78 5.67 -11.31 15.06
CA ALA A 78 5.14 -12.47 15.80
C ALA A 78 3.68 -12.25 16.25
N ALA A 79 3.25 -11.00 16.40
CA ALA A 79 1.89 -10.63 16.80
C ALA A 79 1.47 -9.33 16.11
N VAL A 80 0.16 -9.05 16.09
CA VAL A 80 -0.34 -7.78 15.54
C VAL A 80 0.23 -6.61 16.36
N ALA A 81 1.07 -5.81 15.73
CA ALA A 81 1.66 -4.63 16.36
C ALA A 81 0.91 -3.35 15.96
N ILE A 82 0.59 -2.51 16.95
CA ILE A 82 0.05 -1.17 16.69
C ILE A 82 1.20 -0.27 16.27
N VAL A 83 1.12 0.29 15.10
CA VAL A 83 2.19 1.11 14.54
C VAL A 83 1.80 2.58 14.45
N ASP A 84 0.61 2.86 13.98
CA ASP A 84 0.04 4.21 13.78
C ASP A 84 1.02 5.22 13.12
N LYS A 85 1.70 4.78 12.06
CA LYS A 85 2.67 5.58 11.31
C LYS A 85 2.05 6.19 10.07
N LYS A 86 2.41 7.45 9.80
CA LYS A 86 2.04 8.15 8.57
C LYS A 86 3.25 8.24 7.64
N PHE A 87 3.03 7.92 6.37
CA PHE A 87 4.04 7.99 5.32
C PHE A 87 3.62 9.03 4.29
N PRO A 88 4.48 10.01 3.98
CA PRO A 88 4.16 11.02 2.99
C PRO A 88 4.15 10.42 1.59
N LEU A 89 3.12 10.76 0.84
CA LEU A 89 3.02 10.51 -0.59
C LEU A 89 3.23 11.81 -1.35
N GLN A 90 3.33 11.71 -2.67
CA GLN A 90 3.30 12.87 -3.54
C GLN A 90 1.97 13.64 -3.38
N HIS A 91 2.00 14.95 -3.66
CA HIS A 91 0.83 15.83 -3.61
C HIS A 91 0.16 15.99 -2.23
N GLY A 92 0.91 15.78 -1.13
CA GLY A 92 0.42 16.05 0.22
C GLY A 92 -0.52 14.99 0.79
N ASN A 93 -0.68 13.86 0.13
CA ASN A 93 -1.41 12.71 0.66
C ASN A 93 -0.54 11.92 1.63
N TRP A 94 -1.19 11.21 2.57
CA TRP A 94 -0.52 10.39 3.57
C TRP A 94 -1.13 8.99 3.61
N LEU A 95 -0.28 7.97 3.58
CA LEU A 95 -0.67 6.62 3.95
C LEU A 95 -0.55 6.48 5.47
N LYS A 96 -1.57 5.90 6.08
CA LYS A 96 -1.57 5.59 7.50
C LYS A 96 -1.59 4.09 7.70
N LEU A 97 -0.44 3.53 8.05
CA LEU A 97 -0.32 2.13 8.45
C LEU A 97 -0.59 2.04 9.96
N LYS A 98 -1.71 1.41 10.32
CA LYS A 98 -2.13 1.31 11.72
C LYS A 98 -1.58 0.10 12.42
N ARG A 99 -1.43 -1.02 11.70
CA ARG A 99 -1.00 -2.29 12.29
C ARG A 99 -0.05 -3.02 11.35
N ASP A 100 0.97 -3.63 11.91
CA ASP A 100 1.75 -4.68 11.27
C ASP A 100 1.15 -6.04 11.64
N VAL A 101 0.90 -6.89 10.65
CA VAL A 101 0.10 -8.09 10.80
C VAL A 101 0.94 -9.32 10.47
N PRO A 102 0.98 -10.33 11.37
CA PRO A 102 1.73 -11.55 11.12
C PRO A 102 1.18 -12.29 9.90
N GLY A 103 2.07 -12.94 9.15
CA GLY A 103 1.72 -13.70 7.96
C GLY A 103 1.61 -15.21 8.19
N ASP A 104 1.67 -15.65 9.43
CA ASP A 104 1.56 -17.06 9.78
C ASP A 104 0.15 -17.59 9.51
N LEU A 105 0.04 -18.82 8.99
CA LEU A 105 -1.24 -19.44 8.64
C LEU A 105 -2.19 -19.51 9.84
N ASP A 106 -1.66 -19.89 10.99
CA ASP A 106 -2.43 -20.03 12.23
C ASP A 106 -2.95 -18.69 12.77
N LEU A 107 -2.33 -17.58 12.34
CA LEU A 107 -2.70 -16.23 12.76
C LEU A 107 -3.54 -15.48 11.72
N ARG A 108 -3.90 -16.10 10.59
CA ARG A 108 -4.73 -15.45 9.56
C ARG A 108 -6.12 -15.06 10.07
N ALA A 109 -6.66 -15.76 11.06
CA ALA A 109 -7.91 -15.35 11.71
C ALA A 109 -7.83 -13.95 12.32
N THR A 110 -6.63 -13.49 12.72
CA THR A 110 -6.43 -12.13 13.22
C THR A 110 -6.53 -11.06 12.13
N TRP A 111 -6.40 -11.45 10.85
CA TRP A 111 -6.55 -10.52 9.73
C TRP A 111 -7.98 -10.00 9.64
N ALA A 112 -8.98 -10.89 9.80
CA ALA A 112 -10.38 -10.51 9.80
C ALA A 112 -10.67 -9.45 10.87
N GLN A 113 -10.25 -9.72 12.09
CA GLN A 113 -10.38 -8.75 13.19
C GLN A 113 -9.65 -7.45 12.88
N THR A 114 -8.42 -7.52 12.36
CA THR A 114 -7.65 -6.32 12.02
C THR A 114 -8.31 -5.51 10.90
N ILE A 115 -8.83 -6.16 9.87
CA ILE A 115 -9.58 -5.50 8.78
C ILE A 115 -10.79 -4.78 9.35
N ASN A 116 -11.58 -5.45 10.19
CA ASN A 116 -12.77 -4.88 10.80
C ASN A 116 -12.45 -3.69 11.72
N ASP A 117 -11.37 -3.77 12.49
CA ASP A 117 -10.96 -2.69 13.41
C ASP A 117 -10.36 -1.49 12.69
N VAL A 118 -9.56 -1.72 11.65
CA VAL A 118 -8.83 -0.68 10.92
C VAL A 118 -9.67 -0.07 9.81
N ARG A 119 -10.56 -0.87 9.19
CA ARG A 119 -11.33 -0.54 7.99
C ARG A 119 -10.46 0.16 6.94
N PRO A 120 -9.44 -0.53 6.40
CA PRO A 120 -8.50 0.08 5.47
C PRO A 120 -9.19 0.42 4.15
N GLN A 121 -8.85 1.57 3.60
CA GLN A 121 -9.28 2.00 2.27
C GLN A 121 -8.38 1.44 1.17
N GLY A 122 -7.18 1.00 1.54
CA GLY A 122 -6.23 0.36 0.65
C GLY A 122 -5.51 -0.81 1.29
N ILE A 123 -5.29 -1.86 0.51
CA ILE A 123 -4.55 -3.04 0.92
C ILE A 123 -3.43 -3.31 -0.06
N ILE A 124 -2.22 -3.48 0.46
CA ILE A 124 -1.10 -4.08 -0.26
C ILE A 124 -1.02 -5.54 0.16
N TYR A 125 -1.19 -6.46 -0.80
CA TYR A 125 -1.04 -7.88 -0.56
C TYR A 125 0.29 -8.38 -1.13
N MET A 126 1.17 -8.87 -0.26
CA MET A 126 2.50 -9.34 -0.65
C MET A 126 2.47 -10.81 -0.99
N LEU A 127 2.88 -11.17 -2.22
CA LEU A 127 3.09 -12.54 -2.68
C LEU A 127 4.59 -12.80 -2.88
N ASP A 128 5.01 -14.03 -2.61
CA ASP A 128 6.34 -14.48 -2.97
C ASP A 128 6.41 -14.81 -4.46
N GLY A 129 7.04 -13.95 -5.25
CA GLY A 129 7.17 -14.15 -6.69
C GLY A 129 8.05 -15.33 -7.10
N ARG A 130 8.78 -15.96 -6.16
CA ARG A 130 9.60 -17.17 -6.41
C ARG A 130 8.73 -18.43 -6.52
N LEU A 131 7.50 -18.40 -6.04
CA LEU A 131 6.56 -19.51 -6.13
C LEU A 131 6.28 -19.90 -7.59
N ASN A 132 5.99 -21.17 -7.85
CA ASN A 132 5.52 -21.61 -9.16
C ASN A 132 4.07 -21.17 -9.42
N ASP A 133 3.60 -21.29 -10.67
CA ASP A 133 2.29 -20.81 -11.08
C ASP A 133 1.14 -21.44 -10.30
N LYS A 134 1.21 -22.72 -9.96
CA LYS A 134 0.20 -23.41 -9.15
C LYS A 134 0.14 -22.83 -7.73
N GLN A 135 1.28 -22.62 -7.11
CA GLN A 135 1.37 -22.02 -5.78
C GLN A 135 0.92 -20.56 -5.79
N LEU A 136 1.27 -19.79 -6.83
CA LEU A 136 0.80 -18.41 -7.01
C LEU A 136 -0.72 -18.35 -7.09
N ARG A 137 -1.37 -19.24 -7.86
CA ARG A 137 -2.84 -19.31 -7.94
C ARG A 137 -3.45 -19.62 -6.57
N VAL A 138 -2.90 -20.59 -5.83
CA VAL A 138 -3.39 -20.92 -4.49
C VAL A 138 -3.26 -19.73 -3.53
N GLU A 139 -2.09 -19.10 -3.46
CA GLU A 139 -1.89 -17.94 -2.59
C GLU A 139 -2.74 -16.73 -3.00
N THR A 140 -2.97 -16.53 -4.30
CA THR A 140 -3.84 -15.47 -4.81
C THR A 140 -5.31 -15.74 -4.47
N SER A 141 -5.77 -17.00 -4.58
CA SER A 141 -7.15 -17.38 -4.23
C SER A 141 -7.47 -17.13 -2.77
N MET A 142 -6.47 -17.21 -1.89
CA MET A 142 -6.63 -16.90 -0.46
C MET A 142 -6.99 -15.41 -0.19
N ILE A 143 -6.77 -14.52 -1.15
CA ILE A 143 -7.19 -13.11 -1.03
C ILE A 143 -8.71 -13.03 -0.87
N ARG A 144 -9.48 -13.87 -1.56
CA ARG A 144 -10.94 -13.92 -1.41
C ARG A 144 -11.34 -14.20 0.03
N GLU A 145 -10.81 -15.29 0.58
CA GLU A 145 -11.22 -15.78 1.91
C GLU A 145 -10.68 -14.89 3.05
N ASN A 146 -9.44 -14.42 2.91
CA ASN A 146 -8.77 -13.71 4.00
C ASN A 146 -8.91 -12.19 3.94
N VAL A 147 -9.34 -11.64 2.80
CA VAL A 147 -9.46 -10.18 2.59
C VAL A 147 -10.86 -9.82 2.14
N LEU A 148 -11.26 -10.22 0.92
CA LEU A 148 -12.47 -9.70 0.29
C LEU A 148 -13.75 -10.13 1.00
N ARG A 149 -13.78 -11.34 1.56
CA ARG A 149 -14.92 -11.84 2.34
C ARG A 149 -15.32 -10.90 3.49
N HIS A 150 -14.36 -10.19 4.07
CA HIS A 150 -14.61 -9.26 5.18
C HIS A 150 -15.16 -7.90 4.75
N TYR A 151 -15.25 -7.68 3.45
CA TYR A 151 -15.82 -6.47 2.86
C TYR A 151 -17.16 -6.71 2.15
N VAL A 152 -17.75 -7.93 2.23
CA VAL A 152 -18.99 -8.25 1.49
C VAL A 152 -20.09 -7.22 1.76
N ASP A 153 -20.21 -6.76 3.00
CA ASP A 153 -21.22 -5.77 3.40
C ASP A 153 -20.72 -4.32 3.32
N SER A 154 -19.42 -4.10 3.07
CA SER A 154 -18.77 -2.78 3.11
C SER A 154 -17.74 -2.58 2.00
N LEU A 155 -17.93 -3.26 0.85
CA LEU A 155 -17.00 -3.21 -0.29
C LEU A 155 -16.71 -1.79 -0.78
N GLY A 156 -17.64 -0.84 -0.56
CA GLY A 156 -17.42 0.57 -0.88
C GLY A 156 -16.34 1.27 -0.04
N GLU A 157 -15.85 0.66 1.04
CA GLU A 157 -14.79 1.21 1.87
C GLU A 157 -13.38 0.84 1.33
N LEU A 158 -13.21 -0.36 0.75
CA LEU A 158 -11.95 -0.77 0.12
C LEU A 158 -11.89 -0.24 -1.30
N ARG A 159 -11.09 0.79 -1.52
CA ARG A 159 -10.93 1.44 -2.84
C ARG A 159 -9.86 0.77 -3.69
N THR A 160 -8.76 0.37 -3.06
CA THR A 160 -7.54 -0.03 -3.76
C THR A 160 -6.97 -1.32 -3.17
N LEU A 161 -6.77 -2.31 -4.03
CA LEU A 161 -6.03 -3.54 -3.73
C LEU A 161 -4.88 -3.67 -4.71
N HIS A 162 -3.65 -3.61 -4.21
CA HIS A 162 -2.48 -3.94 -4.99
C HIS A 162 -1.86 -5.24 -4.51
N VAL A 163 -1.59 -6.14 -5.45
CA VAL A 163 -0.86 -7.38 -5.19
C VAL A 163 0.56 -7.22 -5.67
N PHE A 164 1.54 -7.32 -4.77
CA PHE A 164 2.96 -7.18 -5.09
C PHE A 164 3.63 -8.56 -5.16
N LEU A 165 4.10 -8.93 -6.35
CA LEU A 165 5.01 -10.05 -6.55
C LEU A 165 6.41 -9.63 -6.09
N ASN A 166 6.76 -9.99 -4.87
CA ASN A 166 8.03 -9.59 -4.26
C ASN A 166 9.21 -10.50 -4.63
N PHE A 167 10.41 -10.11 -4.22
CA PHE A 167 11.69 -10.77 -4.54
C PHE A 167 11.97 -10.81 -6.04
N ALA A 168 11.65 -9.74 -6.76
CA ALA A 168 11.89 -9.63 -8.20
C ALA A 168 13.36 -9.87 -8.59
N ASP A 169 14.28 -9.48 -7.73
CA ASP A 169 15.71 -9.76 -7.84
C ASP A 169 16.05 -11.24 -7.98
N ALA A 170 15.22 -12.13 -7.44
CA ALA A 170 15.46 -13.57 -7.47
C ALA A 170 14.74 -14.30 -8.62
N TRP A 171 13.66 -13.73 -9.19
CA TRP A 171 12.84 -14.45 -10.18
C TRP A 171 12.61 -13.69 -11.49
N ALA A 172 12.73 -12.37 -11.52
CA ALA A 172 12.42 -11.55 -12.69
C ALA A 172 13.58 -11.56 -13.70
N THR A 173 13.96 -12.75 -14.17
CA THR A 173 15.13 -12.98 -15.05
C THR A 173 14.93 -12.42 -16.46
N SER A 174 13.69 -12.21 -16.90
CA SER A 174 13.37 -11.61 -18.19
C SER A 174 11.98 -10.96 -18.19
N PRO A 175 11.72 -10.01 -19.11
CA PRO A 175 10.39 -9.42 -19.27
C PRO A 175 9.30 -10.46 -19.56
N THR A 176 9.64 -11.58 -20.18
CA THR A 176 8.70 -12.67 -20.47
C THR A 176 8.29 -13.41 -19.21
N VAL A 177 9.23 -13.73 -18.33
CA VAL A 177 8.96 -14.34 -17.03
C VAL A 177 8.08 -13.42 -16.18
N VAL A 178 8.41 -12.12 -16.13
CA VAL A 178 7.62 -11.13 -15.40
C VAL A 178 6.19 -11.09 -15.92
N ARG A 179 5.99 -10.95 -17.24
CA ARG A 179 4.64 -10.94 -17.85
C ARG A 179 3.86 -12.22 -17.56
N SER A 180 4.51 -13.39 -17.63
CA SER A 180 3.86 -14.67 -17.34
C SER A 180 3.34 -14.72 -15.92
N LYS A 181 4.16 -14.40 -14.91
CA LYS A 181 3.76 -14.44 -13.51
C LYS A 181 2.69 -13.39 -13.18
N VAL A 182 2.84 -12.17 -13.68
CA VAL A 182 1.82 -11.12 -13.52
C VAL A 182 0.49 -11.58 -14.10
N ARG A 183 0.50 -12.19 -15.29
CA ARG A 183 -0.71 -12.74 -15.94
C ARG A 183 -1.37 -13.80 -15.07
N VAL A 184 -0.61 -14.78 -14.56
CA VAL A 184 -1.15 -15.84 -13.68
C VAL A 184 -1.89 -15.26 -12.48
N VAL A 185 -1.31 -14.27 -11.83
CA VAL A 185 -1.93 -13.61 -10.66
C VAL A 185 -3.14 -12.77 -11.07
N THR A 186 -3.07 -12.07 -12.20
CA THR A 186 -4.18 -11.24 -12.71
C THR A 186 -5.39 -12.09 -13.05
N GLU A 187 -5.19 -13.17 -13.83
CA GLU A 187 -6.26 -14.11 -14.19
C GLU A 187 -6.92 -14.72 -12.94
N GLU A 188 -6.13 -15.07 -11.93
CA GLU A 188 -6.65 -15.63 -10.69
C GLU A 188 -7.41 -14.58 -9.87
N LEU A 189 -6.93 -13.34 -9.83
CA LEU A 189 -7.65 -12.24 -9.17
C LEU A 189 -8.98 -11.93 -9.86
N GLU A 190 -9.01 -11.87 -11.18
CA GLU A 190 -10.24 -11.68 -11.95
C GLU A 190 -11.26 -12.78 -11.64
N ARG A 191 -10.80 -14.04 -11.58
CA ARG A 191 -11.63 -15.19 -11.20
C ARG A 191 -12.17 -15.10 -9.76
N VAL A 192 -11.35 -14.61 -8.83
CA VAL A 192 -11.68 -14.50 -7.40
C VAL A 192 -12.65 -13.35 -7.16
N LEU A 193 -12.52 -12.28 -7.91
CA LEU A 193 -13.35 -11.08 -7.79
C LEU A 193 -14.72 -11.23 -8.43
N ASP A 194 -14.88 -12.15 -9.40
CA ASP A 194 -16.10 -12.57 -10.07
C ASP A 194 -17.22 -11.48 -10.11
N GLY A 195 -16.94 -10.39 -10.84
CA GLY A 195 -17.90 -9.31 -11.02
C GLY A 195 -18.10 -8.35 -9.83
N SER A 196 -17.34 -8.45 -8.76
CA SER A 196 -17.38 -7.46 -7.69
C SER A 196 -16.78 -6.14 -8.15
N SER A 197 -17.63 -5.26 -8.67
CA SER A 197 -17.29 -3.94 -9.23
C SER A 197 -16.88 -2.89 -8.17
N ALA A 198 -16.73 -3.29 -6.92
CA ALA A 198 -16.54 -2.36 -5.81
C ALA A 198 -15.10 -1.84 -5.65
N LEU A 199 -14.12 -2.55 -6.20
CA LEU A 199 -12.72 -2.08 -6.20
C LEU A 199 -12.49 -1.10 -7.33
N GLN A 200 -12.18 0.15 -7.00
CA GLN A 200 -11.85 1.18 -8.00
C GLN A 200 -10.52 0.87 -8.67
N HIS A 201 -9.55 0.37 -7.90
CA HIS A 201 -8.20 0.09 -8.38
C HIS A 201 -7.71 -1.28 -7.92
N LEU A 202 -7.63 -2.22 -8.88
CA LEU A 202 -6.97 -3.51 -8.71
C LEU A 202 -5.73 -3.55 -9.58
N ARG A 203 -4.56 -3.82 -8.98
CA ARG A 203 -3.32 -3.93 -9.74
C ARG A 203 -2.43 -5.06 -9.25
N VAL A 204 -1.73 -5.67 -10.19
CA VAL A 204 -0.60 -6.55 -9.90
C VAL A 204 0.68 -5.80 -10.24
N GLY A 205 1.56 -5.68 -9.25
CA GLY A 205 2.84 -5.03 -9.37
C GLY A 205 4.00 -5.97 -9.05
N VAL A 206 5.18 -5.57 -9.48
CA VAL A 206 6.44 -6.25 -9.15
C VAL A 206 7.16 -5.42 -8.11
N SER A 207 7.75 -6.07 -7.10
CA SER A 207 8.53 -5.41 -6.07
C SER A 207 9.77 -6.22 -5.68
N SER A 208 10.74 -5.54 -5.12
CA SER A 208 11.91 -6.17 -4.51
C SER A 208 12.20 -5.48 -3.18
N THR A 209 12.26 -6.27 -2.12
CA THR A 209 12.69 -5.83 -0.79
C THR A 209 14.03 -6.47 -0.45
N GLN A 210 14.95 -6.49 -1.40
CA GLN A 210 16.27 -7.07 -1.26
C GLN A 210 17.06 -6.40 -0.12
N LEU A 211 17.75 -7.21 0.67
CA LEU A 211 18.64 -6.76 1.73
C LEU A 211 19.97 -6.31 1.12
N SER A 212 20.00 -5.10 0.60
CA SER A 212 21.17 -4.52 -0.05
C SER A 212 21.34 -3.05 0.33
N PRO A 213 22.56 -2.56 0.52
CA PRO A 213 22.82 -1.13 0.76
C PRO A 213 22.53 -0.27 -0.48
N HIS A 214 22.40 -0.88 -1.66
CA HIS A 214 22.22 -0.15 -2.91
C HIS A 214 20.74 0.19 -3.14
N LYS A 215 20.42 1.49 -3.18
CA LYS A 215 19.05 1.99 -3.37
C LYS A 215 18.33 1.38 -4.59
N LYS A 216 19.03 1.14 -5.68
CA LYS A 216 18.48 0.50 -6.89
C LYS A 216 17.82 -0.85 -6.61
N SER A 217 18.28 -1.58 -5.59
CA SER A 217 17.79 -2.92 -5.25
C SER A 217 16.33 -2.92 -4.72
N TRP A 218 15.82 -1.77 -4.23
CA TRP A 218 14.45 -1.66 -3.71
C TRP A 218 13.66 -0.50 -4.34
N GLU A 219 14.19 0.11 -5.40
CA GLU A 219 13.53 1.23 -6.09
C GLU A 219 12.17 0.81 -6.69
N GLU A 220 12.06 -0.44 -7.14
CA GLU A 220 10.80 -0.99 -7.65
C GLU A 220 9.74 -1.07 -6.55
N ALA A 221 10.10 -1.50 -5.34
CA ALA A 221 9.18 -1.52 -4.20
C ALA A 221 8.72 -0.10 -3.86
N THR A 222 9.63 0.86 -3.87
CA THR A 222 9.30 2.28 -3.64
C THR A 222 8.33 2.81 -4.70
N ARG A 223 8.61 2.56 -5.99
CA ARG A 223 7.72 2.96 -7.10
C ARG A 223 6.34 2.31 -7.01
N ALA A 224 6.29 1.02 -6.66
CA ALA A 224 5.03 0.31 -6.50
C ALA A 224 4.18 0.91 -5.37
N VAL A 225 4.78 1.30 -4.25
CA VAL A 225 4.07 1.97 -3.14
C VAL A 225 3.60 3.37 -3.54
N TYR A 226 4.40 4.16 -4.25
CA TYR A 226 3.95 5.47 -4.74
C TYR A 226 2.77 5.34 -5.69
N LYS A 227 2.78 4.35 -6.60
CA LYS A 227 1.66 4.07 -7.50
C LYS A 227 0.41 3.65 -6.74
N PHE A 228 0.56 2.77 -5.74
CA PHE A 228 -0.53 2.42 -4.84
C PHE A 228 -1.12 3.66 -4.15
N GLY A 229 -0.27 4.53 -3.64
CA GLY A 229 -0.70 5.76 -3.00
C GLY A 229 -1.42 6.73 -3.94
N ALA A 230 -1.01 6.82 -5.19
CA ALA A 230 -1.68 7.61 -6.22
C ALA A 230 -3.08 7.05 -6.50
N ASP A 231 -3.18 5.74 -6.80
CA ASP A 231 -4.46 5.07 -7.06
C ASP A 231 -5.42 5.13 -5.85
N LEU A 232 -4.89 5.21 -4.63
CA LEU A 232 -5.71 5.34 -3.41
C LEU A 232 -6.20 6.78 -3.19
N ALA A 233 -5.53 7.76 -3.78
CA ALA A 233 -5.89 9.16 -3.65
C ALA A 233 -6.99 9.59 -4.62
N ASP A 234 -7.09 8.90 -5.77
CA ASP A 234 -8.14 9.09 -6.78
C ASP A 234 -9.50 8.58 -6.26
#